data_39abf948547e51ba539afca1d5369769
#
_entry.id   39abf948547e51ba539afca1d5369769
#
_cell.length_a   1.000
_cell.length_b   1.000
_cell.length_c   1.000
_cell.angle_alpha   90.00
_cell.angle_beta   90.00
_cell.angle_gamma   90.00
#
_symmetry.space_group_name_H-M   'P 1'
#
loop_
_entity.id
_entity.type
_entity.pdbx_description
1 polymer ?
#
loop_
_entity_poly.entity_id
_entity_poly.type
_entity_poly.pdbx_seq_one_letter_code
_entity_poly.pdbx_strand_id
1 'polypeptide(L)'
;MFDVTVNGIEEKKEAVLDDNFVQRISDMSTADEFKADTLADMEAEKEEQASQQIENDAFMAAINNSEYDINQEAVDEQFNNQLDYYTSMVQAYGMTLENYVSMFGMTEDQFKEELRTSAELAIKQQLLSAAIAEKEGLKVEDADRQPIADQYGMDIATLQDTYGADAVDETAMLYKVVDLIKENAVVK
;
A
#
# COMPACT_ATOMS: atom_id res chain seq x y z
N MET A 1 14.24 53.31 22.04
CA MET A 1 13.07 53.81 21.30
C MET A 1 13.05 52.99 20.00
N PHE A 2 11.95 52.36 19.71
CA PHE A 2 11.80 51.59 18.46
C PHE A 2 10.84 52.34 17.57
N ASP A 3 11.21 52.59 16.33
CA ASP A 3 10.31 53.14 15.31
C ASP A 3 9.62 51.96 14.60
N VAL A 4 8.30 51.93 14.67
CA VAL A 4 7.48 50.86 14.04
C VAL A 4 6.68 51.51 12.92
N THR A 5 6.86 50.97 11.71
CA THR A 5 6.05 51.37 10.55
C THR A 5 5.10 50.23 10.22
N VAL A 6 3.78 50.50 10.26
CA VAL A 6 2.76 49.58 9.84
C VAL A 6 2.66 49.60 8.31
N ASN A 7 3.10 48.53 7.63
CA ASN A 7 3.11 48.45 6.18
C ASN A 7 1.77 47.98 5.59
N GLY A 8 0.87 47.45 6.39
CA GLY A 8 -0.45 46.98 5.96
C GLY A 8 -1.25 46.47 7.14
N ILE A 9 -2.56 46.53 7.02
CA ILE A 9 -3.52 45.88 7.91
C ILE A 9 -4.37 44.95 7.03
N GLU A 10 -4.34 43.66 7.34
CA GLU A 10 -5.14 42.66 6.63
C GLU A 10 -6.25 42.16 7.56
N GLU A 11 -7.44 42.04 7.02
CA GLU A 11 -8.58 41.41 7.69
C GLU A 11 -8.80 40.02 7.07
N LYS A 12 -8.71 38.98 7.88
CA LYS A 12 -9.02 37.61 7.44
C LYS A 12 -10.54 37.47 7.38
N LYS A 13 -11.09 37.38 6.17
CA LYS A 13 -12.50 37.04 5.93
C LYS A 13 -12.63 35.57 5.57
N GLU A 14 -13.64 34.91 6.11
CA GLU A 14 -14.02 33.58 5.69
C GLU A 14 -14.48 33.64 4.23
N ALA A 15 -13.98 32.68 3.42
CA ALA A 15 -14.40 32.55 2.04
C ALA A 15 -15.80 31.93 2.00
N VAL A 16 -16.66 32.52 1.18
CA VAL A 16 -17.98 31.95 0.88
C VAL A 16 -17.82 31.07 -0.37
N LEU A 17 -18.34 29.85 -0.32
CA LEU A 17 -18.36 28.94 -1.46
C LEU A 17 -19.48 29.39 -2.41
N ASP A 18 -19.19 30.41 -3.23
CA ASP A 18 -20.03 30.89 -4.30
C ASP A 18 -19.39 30.61 -5.68
N ASP A 19 -20.11 30.90 -6.77
CA ASP A 19 -19.65 30.66 -8.12
C ASP A 19 -18.35 31.41 -8.45
N ASN A 20 -18.20 32.64 -7.93
CA ASN A 20 -16.99 33.44 -8.13
C ASN A 20 -15.78 32.84 -7.41
N PHE A 21 -15.98 32.24 -6.25
CA PHE A 21 -14.92 31.55 -5.53
C PHE A 21 -14.50 30.29 -6.29
N VAL A 22 -15.48 29.48 -6.71
CA VAL A 22 -15.25 28.21 -7.44
C VAL A 22 -14.50 28.45 -8.76
N GLN A 23 -14.87 29.45 -9.55
CA GLN A 23 -14.18 29.81 -10.80
C GLN A 23 -12.72 30.26 -10.61
N ARG A 24 -12.32 30.62 -9.40
CA ARG A 24 -10.93 30.98 -9.09
C ARG A 24 -10.07 29.81 -8.65
N ILE A 25 -10.68 28.72 -8.15
CA ILE A 25 -9.97 27.59 -7.57
C ILE A 25 -10.11 26.28 -8.39
N SER A 26 -11.02 26.27 -9.38
CA SER A 26 -11.29 25.11 -10.22
C SER A 26 -11.72 25.56 -11.63
N ASP A 27 -11.82 24.60 -12.54
CA ASP A 27 -12.33 24.81 -13.91
C ASP A 27 -13.86 24.78 -13.99
N MET A 28 -14.57 24.66 -12.84
CA MET A 28 -16.01 24.61 -12.78
C MET A 28 -16.64 26.00 -12.77
N SER A 29 -17.89 26.08 -13.24
CA SER A 29 -18.59 27.36 -13.40
C SER A 29 -19.43 27.75 -12.19
N THR A 30 -19.90 26.78 -11.42
CA THR A 30 -20.83 27.01 -10.30
C THR A 30 -20.45 26.27 -9.03
N ALA A 31 -20.86 26.78 -7.88
CA ALA A 31 -20.66 26.14 -6.59
C ALA A 31 -21.41 24.79 -6.49
N ASP A 32 -22.51 24.63 -7.20
CA ASP A 32 -23.26 23.37 -7.20
C ASP A 32 -22.58 22.30 -8.05
N GLU A 33 -21.97 22.65 -9.20
CA GLU A 33 -21.10 21.74 -9.96
C GLU A 33 -19.92 21.28 -9.11
N PHE A 34 -19.24 22.20 -8.44
CA PHE A 34 -18.10 21.89 -7.59
C PHE A 34 -18.46 20.93 -6.44
N LYS A 35 -19.63 21.17 -5.80
CA LYS A 35 -20.11 20.26 -4.73
C LYS A 35 -20.45 18.86 -5.27
N ALA A 36 -21.09 18.80 -6.44
CA ALA A 36 -21.49 17.52 -7.05
C ALA A 36 -20.25 16.71 -7.44
N ASP A 37 -19.26 17.34 -8.02
CA ASP A 37 -17.99 16.71 -8.41
C ASP A 37 -17.20 16.26 -7.17
N THR A 38 -17.04 17.14 -6.18
CA THR A 38 -16.39 16.78 -4.91
C THR A 38 -17.10 15.61 -4.21
N LEU A 39 -18.43 15.57 -4.25
CA LEU A 39 -19.20 14.46 -3.68
C LEU A 39 -18.93 13.15 -4.44
N ALA A 40 -18.94 13.20 -5.77
CA ALA A 40 -18.65 12.04 -6.61
C ALA A 40 -17.22 11.50 -6.36
N ASP A 41 -16.23 12.40 -6.24
CA ASP A 41 -14.85 12.03 -5.89
C ASP A 41 -14.75 11.38 -4.50
N MET A 42 -15.43 11.96 -3.51
CA MET A 42 -15.47 11.39 -2.16
C MET A 42 -16.19 10.04 -2.10
N GLU A 43 -17.26 9.84 -2.87
CA GLU A 43 -17.96 8.57 -2.99
C GLU A 43 -17.05 7.51 -3.64
N ALA A 44 -16.38 7.85 -4.76
CA ALA A 44 -15.45 6.97 -5.43
C ALA A 44 -14.26 6.58 -4.54
N GLU A 45 -13.68 7.55 -3.81
CA GLU A 45 -12.61 7.28 -2.85
C GLU A 45 -13.07 6.35 -1.71
N LYS A 46 -14.29 6.54 -1.22
CA LYS A 46 -14.86 5.69 -0.16
C LYS A 46 -15.17 4.27 -0.65
N GLU A 47 -15.65 4.13 -1.87
CA GLU A 47 -15.88 2.83 -2.49
C GLU A 47 -14.54 2.09 -2.69
N GLU A 48 -13.51 2.78 -3.15
CA GLU A 48 -12.17 2.19 -3.30
C GLU A 48 -11.58 1.77 -1.95
N GLN A 49 -11.64 2.63 -0.93
CA GLN A 49 -11.19 2.29 0.43
C GLN A 49 -11.95 1.09 1.01
N ALA A 50 -13.27 1.03 0.82
CA ALA A 50 -14.08 -0.10 1.27
C ALA A 50 -13.71 -1.40 0.52
N SER A 51 -13.47 -1.31 -0.79
CA SER A 51 -13.01 -2.42 -1.62
C SER A 51 -11.68 -2.98 -1.13
N GLN A 52 -10.69 -2.10 -0.91
CA GLN A 52 -9.37 -2.48 -0.40
C GLN A 52 -9.45 -3.10 1.01
N GLN A 53 -10.34 -2.56 1.86
CA GLN A 53 -10.56 -3.13 3.20
C GLN A 53 -11.15 -4.54 3.12
N ILE A 54 -12.15 -4.77 2.25
CA ILE A 54 -12.75 -6.08 2.03
C ILE A 54 -11.71 -7.08 1.51
N GLU A 55 -10.88 -6.68 0.57
CA GLU A 55 -9.78 -7.51 0.05
C GLU A 55 -8.83 -7.96 1.17
N ASN A 56 -8.36 -6.98 1.94
CA ASN A 56 -7.44 -7.26 3.04
C ASN A 56 -8.08 -8.15 4.11
N ASP A 57 -9.30 -7.84 4.53
CA ASP A 57 -10.01 -8.61 5.57
C ASP A 57 -10.32 -10.03 5.10
N ALA A 58 -10.75 -10.21 3.84
CA ALA A 58 -11.03 -11.53 3.27
C ALA A 58 -9.76 -12.37 3.14
N PHE A 59 -8.65 -11.76 2.67
CA PHE A 59 -7.37 -12.43 2.55
C PHE A 59 -6.80 -12.82 3.93
N MET A 60 -6.83 -11.89 4.89
CA MET A 60 -6.40 -12.18 6.27
C MET A 60 -7.28 -13.24 6.94
N ALA A 61 -8.58 -13.25 6.67
CA ALA A 61 -9.47 -14.30 7.15
C ALA A 61 -9.10 -15.66 6.54
N ALA A 62 -8.78 -15.73 5.26
CA ALA A 62 -8.32 -16.95 4.61
C ALA A 62 -6.98 -17.44 5.23
N ILE A 63 -6.03 -16.53 5.46
CA ILE A 63 -4.77 -16.86 6.15
C ILE A 63 -5.03 -17.42 7.55
N ASN A 64 -5.85 -16.75 8.35
CA ASN A 64 -6.09 -17.14 9.74
C ASN A 64 -6.92 -18.42 9.91
N ASN A 65 -7.68 -18.80 8.90
CA ASN A 65 -8.50 -20.03 8.90
C ASN A 65 -7.80 -21.22 8.23
N SER A 66 -6.56 -21.04 7.77
CA SER A 66 -5.76 -22.10 7.16
C SER A 66 -4.70 -22.66 8.12
N GLU A 67 -4.38 -23.94 7.96
CA GLU A 67 -3.29 -24.60 8.68
C GLU A 67 -2.03 -24.62 7.80
N TYR A 68 -0.87 -24.38 8.40
CA TYR A 68 0.39 -24.26 7.70
C TYR A 68 1.45 -25.19 8.28
N ASP A 69 2.20 -25.85 7.41
CA ASP A 69 3.48 -26.48 7.74
C ASP A 69 4.60 -25.52 7.33
N ILE A 70 5.04 -24.70 8.29
CA ILE A 70 5.96 -23.59 8.02
C ILE A 70 7.39 -24.07 8.20
N ASN A 71 8.20 -23.97 7.14
CA ASN A 71 9.64 -24.12 7.24
C ASN A 71 10.27 -22.91 7.96
N GLN A 72 10.81 -23.13 9.15
CA GLN A 72 11.45 -22.06 9.95
C GLN A 72 12.70 -21.47 9.26
N GLU A 73 13.40 -22.25 8.45
CA GLU A 73 14.55 -21.76 7.68
C GLU A 73 14.11 -20.70 6.64
N ALA A 74 12.95 -20.90 5.99
CA ALA A 74 12.38 -19.92 5.07
C ALA A 74 11.96 -18.62 5.80
N VAL A 75 11.41 -18.74 7.01
CA VAL A 75 11.09 -17.56 7.85
C VAL A 75 12.36 -16.81 8.24
N ASP A 76 13.42 -17.54 8.61
CA ASP A 76 14.71 -16.94 9.00
C ASP A 76 15.37 -16.24 7.80
N GLU A 77 15.30 -16.81 6.61
CA GLU A 77 15.79 -16.19 5.39
C GLU A 77 15.02 -14.90 5.07
N GLN A 78 13.69 -14.96 5.10
CA GLN A 78 12.84 -13.80 4.84
C GLN A 78 13.07 -12.68 5.87
N PHE A 79 13.20 -13.04 7.15
CA PHE A 79 13.53 -12.10 8.22
C PHE A 79 14.89 -11.43 7.98
N ASN A 80 15.93 -12.22 7.64
CA ASN A 80 17.25 -11.67 7.39
C ASN A 80 17.26 -10.74 6.19
N ASN A 81 16.58 -11.08 5.11
CA ASN A 81 16.46 -10.24 3.92
C ASN A 81 15.79 -8.89 4.26
N GLN A 82 14.72 -8.89 5.05
CA GLN A 82 14.06 -7.67 5.51
C GLN A 82 14.96 -6.84 6.42
N LEU A 83 15.64 -7.47 7.37
CA LEU A 83 16.55 -6.80 8.30
C LEU A 83 17.73 -6.15 7.57
N ASP A 84 18.32 -6.85 6.59
CA ASP A 84 19.42 -6.35 5.78
C ASP A 84 18.96 -5.17 4.91
N TYR A 85 17.75 -5.24 4.35
CA TYR A 85 17.15 -4.14 3.61
C TYR A 85 17.04 -2.88 4.48
N TYR A 86 16.41 -2.97 5.65
CA TYR A 86 16.25 -1.82 6.55
C TYR A 86 17.59 -1.30 7.05
N THR A 87 18.50 -2.19 7.40
CA THR A 87 19.85 -1.82 7.86
C THR A 87 20.61 -1.06 6.78
N SER A 88 20.58 -1.55 5.53
CA SER A 88 21.22 -0.90 4.40
C SER A 88 20.60 0.45 4.08
N MET A 89 19.28 0.53 4.13
CA MET A 89 18.53 1.76 3.89
C MET A 89 18.92 2.85 4.91
N VAL A 90 18.89 2.54 6.21
CA VAL A 90 19.21 3.54 7.24
C VAL A 90 20.68 3.96 7.22
N GLN A 91 21.61 3.04 6.87
CA GLN A 91 23.01 3.33 6.70
C GLN A 91 23.26 4.29 5.53
N ALA A 92 22.49 4.20 4.44
CA ALA A 92 22.58 5.14 3.33
C ALA A 92 22.25 6.59 3.75
N TYR A 93 21.46 6.77 4.81
CA TYR A 93 21.15 8.06 5.44
C TYR A 93 22.09 8.39 6.61
N GLY A 94 23.16 7.61 6.84
CA GLY A 94 24.14 7.85 7.90
C GLY A 94 23.60 7.55 9.32
N MET A 95 22.56 6.74 9.44
CA MET A 95 21.94 6.35 10.70
C MET A 95 22.23 4.90 11.05
N THR A 96 22.09 4.54 12.32
CA THR A 96 22.00 3.15 12.77
C THR A 96 20.55 2.70 12.83
N LEU A 97 20.31 1.39 12.76
CA LEU A 97 18.97 0.83 12.93
C LEU A 97 18.35 1.25 14.27
N GLU A 98 19.14 1.21 15.37
CA GLU A 98 18.71 1.65 16.70
C GLU A 98 18.21 3.10 16.71
N ASN A 99 18.95 4.02 16.09
CA ASN A 99 18.54 5.42 15.97
C ASN A 99 17.26 5.58 15.17
N TYR A 100 17.12 4.84 14.07
CA TYR A 100 15.94 4.87 13.22
C TYR A 100 14.70 4.40 13.98
N VAL A 101 14.73 3.22 14.61
CA VAL A 101 13.55 2.68 15.31
C VAL A 101 13.18 3.50 16.55
N SER A 102 14.16 4.12 17.21
CA SER A 102 13.92 4.99 18.37
C SER A 102 13.08 6.23 18.02
N MET A 103 13.12 6.71 16.77
CA MET A 103 12.27 7.82 16.30
C MET A 103 10.79 7.47 16.31
N PHE A 104 10.46 6.17 16.26
CA PHE A 104 9.10 5.63 16.38
C PHE A 104 8.75 5.14 17.78
N GLY A 105 9.64 5.38 18.75
CA GLY A 105 9.45 4.96 20.15
C GLY A 105 9.63 3.46 20.37
N MET A 106 10.32 2.77 19.47
CA MET A 106 10.58 1.32 19.51
C MET A 106 12.03 1.04 19.88
N THR A 107 12.27 -0.13 20.46
CA THR A 107 13.62 -0.71 20.59
C THR A 107 13.98 -1.53 19.35
N GLU A 108 15.26 -1.76 19.11
CA GLU A 108 15.71 -2.63 18.01
C GLU A 108 15.19 -4.07 18.16
N ASP A 109 15.09 -4.57 19.40
CA ASP A 109 14.52 -5.91 19.64
C ASP A 109 13.03 -5.99 19.33
N GLN A 110 12.24 -4.97 19.68
CA GLN A 110 10.82 -4.88 19.29
C GLN A 110 10.66 -4.84 17.77
N PHE A 111 11.48 -4.06 17.10
CA PHE A 111 11.45 -3.99 15.64
C PHE A 111 11.80 -5.33 14.99
N LYS A 112 12.83 -6.05 15.51
CA LYS A 112 13.17 -7.39 15.01
C LYS A 112 12.05 -8.41 15.26
N GLU A 113 11.32 -8.32 16.36
CA GLU A 113 10.16 -9.17 16.62
C GLU A 113 9.01 -8.89 15.63
N GLU A 114 8.76 -7.61 15.33
CA GLU A 114 7.78 -7.24 14.29
C GLU A 114 8.21 -7.72 12.90
N LEU A 115 9.49 -7.59 12.54
CA LEU A 115 10.01 -8.11 11.28
C LEU A 115 9.86 -9.63 11.19
N ARG A 116 10.11 -10.36 12.29
CA ARG A 116 9.93 -11.81 12.32
C ARG A 116 8.47 -12.20 12.11
N THR A 117 7.55 -11.50 12.75
CA THR A 117 6.11 -11.67 12.56
C THR A 117 5.70 -11.39 11.12
N SER A 118 6.24 -10.32 10.53
CA SER A 118 6.02 -9.98 9.12
C SER A 118 6.59 -11.05 8.17
N ALA A 119 7.77 -11.56 8.45
CA ALA A 119 8.38 -12.64 7.67
C ALA A 119 7.53 -13.92 7.70
N GLU A 120 7.05 -14.33 8.87
CA GLU A 120 6.15 -15.48 9.00
C GLU A 120 4.84 -15.28 8.23
N LEU A 121 4.27 -14.07 8.31
CA LEU A 121 3.06 -13.72 7.56
C LEU A 121 3.31 -13.81 6.04
N ALA A 122 4.45 -13.30 5.56
CA ALA A 122 4.81 -13.38 4.14
C ALA A 122 4.90 -14.84 3.65
N ILE A 123 5.50 -15.73 4.44
CA ILE A 123 5.56 -17.16 4.11
C ILE A 123 4.14 -17.77 4.08
N LYS A 124 3.26 -17.42 5.04
CA LYS A 124 1.86 -17.89 5.04
C LYS A 124 1.11 -17.42 3.78
N GLN A 125 1.33 -16.18 3.37
CA GLN A 125 0.73 -15.62 2.15
C GLN A 125 1.18 -16.37 0.90
N GLN A 126 2.48 -16.66 0.78
CA GLN A 126 3.03 -17.44 -0.33
C GLN A 126 2.45 -18.87 -0.38
N LEU A 127 2.43 -19.55 0.77
CA LEU A 127 1.89 -20.92 0.86
C LEU A 127 0.41 -20.97 0.51
N LEU A 128 -0.39 -20.00 1.02
CA LEU A 128 -1.81 -19.91 0.71
C LEU A 128 -2.04 -19.66 -0.78
N SER A 129 -1.30 -18.69 -1.35
CA SER A 129 -1.41 -18.36 -2.77
C SER A 129 -1.04 -19.53 -3.67
N ALA A 130 0.05 -20.24 -3.36
CA ALA A 130 0.46 -21.42 -4.10
C ALA A 130 -0.59 -22.54 -4.03
N ALA A 131 -1.14 -22.81 -2.84
CA ALA A 131 -2.14 -23.85 -2.65
C ALA A 131 -3.46 -23.54 -3.39
N ILE A 132 -3.90 -22.28 -3.37
CA ILE A 132 -5.10 -21.85 -4.11
C ILE A 132 -4.83 -21.90 -5.61
N ALA A 133 -3.68 -21.39 -6.07
CA ALA A 133 -3.31 -21.42 -7.48
C ALA A 133 -3.27 -22.83 -8.04
N GLU A 134 -2.68 -23.77 -7.31
CA GLU A 134 -2.66 -25.19 -7.69
C GLU A 134 -4.07 -25.79 -7.75
N LYS A 135 -4.88 -25.56 -6.71
CA LYS A 135 -6.24 -26.11 -6.59
C LYS A 135 -7.17 -25.59 -7.69
N GLU A 136 -7.10 -24.30 -7.98
CA GLU A 136 -7.96 -23.64 -8.97
C GLU A 136 -7.36 -23.65 -10.39
N GLY A 137 -6.12 -24.17 -10.54
CA GLY A 137 -5.43 -24.24 -11.83
C GLY A 137 -5.09 -22.86 -12.41
N LEU A 138 -4.82 -21.88 -11.55
CA LEU A 138 -4.47 -20.52 -11.96
C LEU A 138 -3.10 -20.48 -12.63
N LYS A 139 -2.97 -19.59 -13.61
CA LYS A 139 -1.71 -19.31 -14.31
C LYS A 139 -1.58 -17.80 -14.47
N VAL A 140 -0.35 -17.32 -14.40
CA VAL A 140 -0.04 -15.92 -14.65
C VAL A 140 0.09 -15.69 -16.14
N GLU A 141 -0.60 -14.68 -16.65
CA GLU A 141 -0.57 -14.19 -18.01
C GLU A 141 -0.07 -12.74 -18.04
N ASP A 142 0.22 -12.18 -19.22
CA ASP A 142 0.67 -10.79 -19.33
C ASP A 142 -0.36 -9.79 -18.82
N ALA A 143 -1.65 -10.12 -18.93
CA ALA A 143 -2.73 -9.31 -18.37
C ALA A 143 -2.66 -9.18 -16.82
N ASP A 144 -2.13 -10.20 -16.14
CA ASP A 144 -1.96 -10.20 -14.68
C ASP A 144 -0.70 -9.40 -14.27
N ARG A 145 0.31 -9.30 -15.13
CA ARG A 145 1.55 -8.53 -14.92
C ARG A 145 1.39 -7.04 -15.24
N GLN A 146 0.47 -6.70 -16.14
CA GLN A 146 0.32 -5.33 -16.64
C GLN A 146 0.01 -4.31 -15.54
N PRO A 147 -0.89 -4.57 -14.58
CA PRO A 147 -1.13 -3.63 -13.47
C PRO A 147 0.12 -3.32 -12.64
N ILE A 148 1.00 -4.33 -12.46
CA ILE A 148 2.26 -4.16 -11.74
C ILE A 148 3.21 -3.28 -12.58
N ALA A 149 3.32 -3.55 -13.86
CA ALA A 149 4.15 -2.77 -14.77
C ALA A 149 3.70 -1.30 -14.83
N ASP A 150 2.40 -1.06 -14.92
CA ASP A 150 1.80 0.28 -14.91
C ASP A 150 2.09 1.04 -13.62
N GLN A 151 2.02 0.36 -12.46
CA GLN A 151 2.33 0.95 -11.16
C GLN A 151 3.77 1.46 -11.07
N TYR A 152 4.71 0.74 -11.70
CA TYR A 152 6.12 1.16 -11.74
C TYR A 152 6.47 2.04 -12.95
N GLY A 153 5.51 2.32 -13.83
CA GLY A 153 5.73 3.11 -15.06
C GLY A 153 6.69 2.40 -16.04
N MET A 154 6.69 1.08 -16.07
CA MET A 154 7.57 0.23 -16.88
C MET A 154 6.75 -0.64 -17.82
N ASP A 155 7.39 -1.18 -18.87
CA ASP A 155 6.84 -2.33 -19.59
C ASP A 155 7.15 -3.64 -18.85
N ILE A 156 6.41 -4.72 -19.16
CA ILE A 156 6.55 -6.03 -18.49
C ILE A 156 7.97 -6.58 -18.62
N ALA A 157 8.62 -6.43 -19.76
CA ALA A 157 9.96 -6.97 -19.98
C ALA A 157 10.98 -6.24 -19.09
N THR A 158 10.91 -4.90 -19.03
CA THR A 158 11.76 -4.09 -18.15
C THR A 158 11.51 -4.40 -16.67
N LEU A 159 10.24 -4.61 -16.27
CA LEU A 159 9.89 -5.01 -14.92
C LEU A 159 10.52 -6.36 -14.55
N GLN A 160 10.38 -7.36 -15.42
CA GLN A 160 10.95 -8.70 -15.21
C GLN A 160 12.49 -8.70 -15.20
N ASP A 161 13.12 -7.89 -16.05
CA ASP A 161 14.59 -7.73 -16.06
C ASP A 161 15.10 -7.05 -14.78
N THR A 162 14.31 -6.13 -14.22
CA THR A 162 14.70 -5.36 -13.03
C THR A 162 14.51 -6.14 -11.73
N TYR A 163 13.38 -6.82 -11.58
CA TYR A 163 12.97 -7.46 -10.33
C TYR A 163 13.03 -9.00 -10.37
N GLY A 164 13.27 -9.58 -11.54
CA GLY A 164 13.23 -11.03 -11.77
C GLY A 164 11.85 -11.50 -12.21
N ALA A 165 11.81 -12.35 -13.24
CA ALA A 165 10.55 -12.85 -13.79
C ALA A 165 9.73 -13.64 -12.76
N ASP A 166 10.40 -14.47 -11.94
CA ASP A 166 9.72 -15.28 -10.91
C ASP A 166 9.07 -14.41 -9.83
N ALA A 167 9.74 -13.35 -9.35
CA ALA A 167 9.21 -12.44 -8.34
C ALA A 167 8.01 -11.62 -8.86
N VAL A 168 8.05 -11.24 -10.15
CA VAL A 168 6.91 -10.56 -10.80
C VAL A 168 5.72 -11.51 -10.93
N ASP A 169 5.97 -12.77 -11.30
CA ASP A 169 4.93 -13.80 -11.43
C ASP A 169 4.32 -14.17 -10.07
N GLU A 170 5.13 -14.26 -9.02
CA GLU A 170 4.64 -14.48 -7.65
C GLU A 170 3.73 -13.33 -7.20
N THR A 171 4.12 -12.08 -7.48
CA THR A 171 3.30 -10.91 -7.15
C THR A 171 1.99 -10.90 -7.95
N ALA A 172 2.05 -11.18 -9.25
CA ALA A 172 0.87 -11.26 -10.11
C ALA A 172 -0.07 -12.39 -9.66
N MET A 173 0.48 -13.54 -9.28
CA MET A 173 -0.30 -14.65 -8.75
C MET A 173 -0.97 -14.29 -7.42
N LEU A 174 -0.26 -13.60 -6.52
CA LEU A 174 -0.83 -13.13 -5.26
C LEU A 174 -2.05 -12.23 -5.51
N TYR A 175 -1.95 -11.25 -6.41
CA TYR A 175 -3.09 -10.38 -6.74
C TYR A 175 -4.27 -11.17 -7.30
N LYS A 176 -4.00 -12.10 -8.22
CA LYS A 176 -5.04 -12.97 -8.79
C LYS A 176 -5.75 -13.85 -7.74
N VAL A 177 -5.01 -14.33 -6.74
CA VAL A 177 -5.57 -15.09 -5.62
C VAL A 177 -6.37 -14.20 -4.69
N VAL A 178 -5.91 -12.98 -4.41
CA VAL A 178 -6.64 -12.00 -3.59
C VAL A 178 -7.97 -11.65 -4.25
N ASP A 179 -7.98 -11.38 -5.57
CA ASP A 179 -9.20 -11.12 -6.33
C ASP A 179 -10.18 -12.31 -6.25
N LEU A 180 -9.68 -13.53 -6.45
CA LEU A 180 -10.50 -14.74 -6.33
C LEU A 180 -11.13 -14.90 -4.94
N ILE A 181 -10.36 -14.63 -3.88
CA ILE A 181 -10.86 -14.68 -2.50
C ILE A 181 -11.92 -13.62 -2.29
N LYS A 182 -11.71 -12.39 -2.75
CA LYS A 182 -12.67 -11.28 -2.67
C LYS A 182 -13.98 -11.62 -3.37
N GLU A 183 -13.92 -12.13 -4.60
CA GLU A 183 -15.10 -12.50 -5.38
C GLU A 183 -15.96 -13.58 -4.70
N ASN A 184 -15.34 -14.44 -3.89
CA ASN A 184 -16.01 -15.51 -3.15
C ASN A 184 -16.28 -15.15 -1.68
N ALA A 185 -15.87 -13.98 -1.22
CA ALA A 185 -16.09 -13.53 0.15
C ALA A 185 -17.55 -13.14 0.40
N VAL A 186 -18.07 -13.52 1.57
CA VAL A 186 -19.39 -13.10 2.04
C VAL A 186 -19.21 -12.02 3.10
N VAL A 187 -19.46 -10.78 2.73
CA VAL A 187 -19.47 -9.64 3.65
C VAL A 187 -20.75 -9.69 4.49
N LYS A 188 -20.59 -9.69 5.82
CA LYS A 188 -21.71 -9.73 6.78
C LYS A 188 -21.89 -8.39 7.49
#